data_504ded9ad489882a8160e017fc6ebb40
#
_entry.id   504ded9ad489882a8160e017fc6ebb40
#
_cell.length_a   1.000
_cell.length_b   1.000
_cell.length_c   1.000
_cell.angle_alpha   90.00
_cell.angle_beta   90.00
_cell.angle_gamma   90.00
#
_symmetry.space_group_name_H-M   'P 1'
#
loop_
_entity.id
_entity.type
_entity.pdbx_description
1 polymer ?
#
loop_
_entity_poly.entity_id
_entity_poly.type
_entity_poly.pdbx_seq_one_letter_code
_entity_poly.pdbx_strand_id
1 'polypeptide(L)'
;MKQEHSPILLEQLPVDNAWSGHKVNFALLTTPIRQYVGYYNADRQLVLASRPTGSRQWEYHPLDTAVGWDSHNTIQLFCDSTGCLHIAANMHAAPLIYFQMTRPHDPDSLVRVPSLVGNCEERCTYPRFLTGADGRMIFHYRYGGSGCGNEIYNVYDAQTRRWSRLLDQPLTAGNDRMNAYFFGPVAGPDGFFHLAWVWRDSGDCATNHDLCYARSRDLLHWENAEGRRLALPLTID
;
A
#
# COMPACT_ATOMS: atom_id res chain seq x y z
N MET A 1 -24.43 31.00 -15.17
CA MET A 1 -23.57 31.21 -14.00
C MET A 1 -23.57 29.94 -13.20
N LYS A 2 -22.44 29.24 -13.09
CA LYS A 2 -22.30 28.09 -12.16
C LYS A 2 -22.19 28.69 -10.76
N GLN A 3 -23.13 28.35 -9.86
CA GLN A 3 -22.97 28.66 -8.45
C GLN A 3 -21.75 27.89 -7.96
N GLU A 4 -20.68 28.59 -7.60
CA GLU A 4 -19.57 28.02 -6.83
C GLU A 4 -20.10 27.73 -5.43
N HIS A 5 -20.40 26.49 -5.16
CA HIS A 5 -20.68 26.04 -3.79
C HIS A 5 -19.32 25.94 -3.07
N SER A 6 -19.00 26.92 -2.26
CA SER A 6 -17.88 26.81 -1.32
C SER A 6 -18.12 25.62 -0.38
N PRO A 7 -17.11 24.79 -0.13
CA PRO A 7 -17.26 23.66 0.79
C PRO A 7 -17.62 24.18 2.19
N ILE A 8 -18.62 23.56 2.83
CA ILE A 8 -19.02 23.87 4.18
C ILE A 8 -18.30 22.92 5.13
N LEU A 9 -17.54 23.46 6.08
CA LEU A 9 -16.96 22.67 7.17
C LEU A 9 -18.10 22.27 8.14
N LEU A 10 -18.43 20.97 8.18
CA LEU A 10 -19.49 20.45 9.04
C LEU A 10 -18.99 20.11 10.45
N GLU A 11 -17.77 19.56 10.52
CA GLU A 11 -17.17 19.11 11.77
C GLU A 11 -15.65 19.15 11.68
N GLN A 12 -15.00 19.46 12.80
CA GLN A 12 -13.55 19.34 12.99
C GLN A 12 -13.29 18.61 14.31
N LEU A 13 -12.58 17.49 14.23
CA LEU A 13 -12.19 16.68 15.39
C LEU A 13 -10.68 16.50 15.42
N PRO A 14 -10.00 16.92 16.50
CA PRO A 14 -8.60 16.59 16.70
C PRO A 14 -8.46 15.07 16.88
N VAL A 15 -7.40 14.49 16.30
CA VAL A 15 -7.08 13.08 16.50
C VAL A 15 -6.04 12.95 17.60
N ASP A 16 -4.83 13.46 17.38
CA ASP A 16 -3.72 13.37 18.33
C ASP A 16 -2.56 14.29 17.88
N ASN A 17 -1.51 14.37 18.69
CA ASN A 17 -0.24 14.97 18.29
C ASN A 17 0.54 13.98 17.41
N ALA A 18 0.77 14.34 16.16
CA ALA A 18 1.54 13.54 15.22
C ALA A 18 3.01 13.99 15.18
N TRP A 19 3.91 13.01 14.96
CA TRP A 19 5.32 13.31 14.75
C TRP A 19 5.53 14.09 13.45
N SER A 20 6.32 15.15 13.50
CA SER A 20 6.53 16.07 12.37
C SER A 20 8.02 16.36 12.09
N GLY A 21 8.92 15.50 12.53
CA GLY A 21 10.36 15.69 12.34
C GLY A 21 10.83 15.61 10.89
N HIS A 22 10.14 14.83 10.05
CA HIS A 22 10.28 14.83 8.60
C HIS A 22 8.95 14.41 7.96
N LYS A 23 8.88 14.48 6.62
CA LYS A 23 7.68 14.10 5.88
C LYS A 23 7.43 12.60 6.00
N VAL A 24 6.40 12.23 6.76
CA VAL A 24 5.76 10.91 6.74
C VAL A 24 4.28 11.11 6.48
N ASN A 25 3.63 10.16 5.81
CA ASN A 25 2.20 10.25 5.60
C ASN A 25 1.44 9.71 6.82
N PHE A 26 0.21 10.13 6.95
CA PHE A 26 -0.82 9.44 7.70
C PHE A 26 -1.84 8.84 6.72
N ALA A 27 -2.61 7.85 7.16
CA ALA A 27 -3.63 7.21 6.35
C ALA A 27 -5.01 7.38 7.02
N LEU A 28 -6.01 7.70 6.21
CA LEU A 28 -7.41 7.78 6.64
C LEU A 28 -8.23 6.78 5.84
N LEU A 29 -9.00 5.96 6.54
CA LEU A 29 -9.98 5.05 5.96
C LEU A 29 -11.33 5.22 6.65
N THR A 30 -12.37 5.44 5.87
CA THR A 30 -13.75 5.51 6.36
C THR A 30 -14.54 4.35 5.79
N THR A 31 -15.15 3.58 6.67
CA THR A 31 -16.14 2.55 6.34
C THR A 31 -17.53 3.01 6.80
N PRO A 32 -18.62 2.33 6.42
CA PRO A 32 -19.94 2.66 6.96
C PRO A 32 -20.04 2.56 8.48
N ILE A 33 -19.15 1.77 9.13
CA ILE A 33 -19.25 1.46 10.57
C ILE A 33 -18.21 2.23 11.39
N ARG A 34 -16.99 2.40 10.89
CA ARG A 34 -15.89 3.04 11.63
C ARG A 34 -15.03 3.90 10.73
N GLN A 35 -14.38 4.89 11.33
CA GLN A 35 -13.24 5.60 10.76
C GLN A 35 -11.94 5.13 11.43
N TYR A 36 -10.87 5.10 10.64
CA TYR A 36 -9.54 4.69 11.04
C TYR A 36 -8.51 5.71 10.58
N VAL A 37 -7.60 6.10 11.46
CA VAL A 37 -6.47 6.96 11.14
C VAL A 37 -5.20 6.27 11.59
N GLY A 38 -4.32 5.93 10.65
CA GLY A 38 -2.96 5.45 10.93
C GLY A 38 -1.99 6.61 10.90
N TYR A 39 -1.19 6.79 11.96
CA TYR A 39 -0.21 7.88 12.07
C TYR A 39 0.92 7.50 13.03
N TYR A 40 2.02 8.26 13.00
CA TYR A 40 3.07 8.16 14.01
C TYR A 40 2.84 9.26 15.04
N ASN A 41 2.71 8.89 16.32
CA ASN A 41 2.49 9.82 17.42
C ASN A 41 3.76 10.62 17.75
N ALA A 42 3.71 11.51 18.75
CA ALA A 42 4.85 12.33 19.16
C ALA A 42 6.10 11.51 19.55
N ASP A 43 5.92 10.29 20.03
CA ASP A 43 6.98 9.35 20.39
C ASP A 43 7.46 8.50 19.20
N ARG A 44 6.99 8.81 17.99
CA ARG A 44 7.27 8.10 16.74
C ARG A 44 6.66 6.69 16.63
N GLN A 45 5.85 6.27 17.59
CA GLN A 45 5.17 4.98 17.56
C GLN A 45 4.02 5.03 16.54
N LEU A 46 3.86 3.96 15.77
CA LEU A 46 2.68 3.77 14.93
C LEU A 46 1.44 3.59 15.82
N VAL A 47 0.42 4.39 15.58
CA VAL A 47 -0.86 4.30 16.27
C VAL A 47 -1.99 4.18 15.25
N LEU A 48 -2.94 3.31 15.53
CA LEU A 48 -4.25 3.32 14.90
C LEU A 48 -5.23 4.06 15.81
N ALA A 49 -5.67 5.24 15.42
CA ALA A 49 -6.87 5.83 16.03
C ALA A 49 -8.10 5.31 15.29
N SER A 50 -9.15 4.94 16.02
CA SER A 50 -10.41 4.48 15.45
C SER A 50 -11.59 5.09 16.19
N ARG A 51 -12.73 5.23 15.48
CA ARG A 51 -13.99 5.62 16.10
C ARG A 51 -15.18 5.01 15.36
N PRO A 52 -16.29 4.66 16.02
CA PRO A 52 -17.54 4.38 15.33
C PRO A 52 -17.97 5.59 14.47
N THR A 53 -18.52 5.34 13.30
CA THR A 53 -19.08 6.41 12.46
C THR A 53 -20.17 7.15 13.23
N GLY A 54 -20.06 8.49 13.31
CA GLY A 54 -20.93 9.35 14.11
C GLY A 54 -20.48 9.56 15.57
N SER A 55 -19.53 8.79 16.10
CA SER A 55 -18.90 9.09 17.39
C SER A 55 -17.94 10.27 17.27
N ARG A 56 -17.83 11.08 18.33
CA ARG A 56 -16.83 12.16 18.43
C ARG A 56 -15.58 11.75 19.23
N GLN A 57 -15.55 10.53 19.78
CA GLN A 57 -14.47 10.03 20.62
C GLN A 57 -13.61 9.04 19.85
N TRP A 58 -12.29 9.24 19.90
CA TRP A 58 -11.28 8.34 19.36
C TRP A 58 -10.83 7.32 20.39
N GLU A 59 -10.65 6.10 19.93
CA GLU A 59 -10.00 4.98 20.61
C GLU A 59 -8.60 4.82 19.99
N TYR A 60 -7.57 4.59 20.82
CA TYR A 60 -6.18 4.57 20.35
C TYR A 60 -5.55 3.22 20.59
N HIS A 61 -4.94 2.66 19.55
CA HIS A 61 -4.34 1.35 19.55
C HIS A 61 -2.86 1.49 19.10
N PRO A 62 -1.90 1.64 20.06
CA PRO A 62 -0.49 1.67 19.75
C PRO A 62 -0.03 0.33 19.18
N LEU A 63 0.74 0.36 18.08
CA LEU A 63 1.26 -0.82 17.39
C LEU A 63 2.77 -0.93 17.62
N ASP A 64 3.28 -2.17 17.64
CA ASP A 64 4.68 -2.47 17.95
C ASP A 64 5.61 -2.16 16.77
N THR A 65 5.73 -0.88 16.42
CA THR A 65 6.73 -0.34 15.50
C THR A 65 6.84 1.18 15.65
N ALA A 66 8.03 1.72 15.43
CA ALA A 66 8.29 3.16 15.50
C ALA A 66 9.06 3.63 14.26
N VAL A 67 8.73 4.82 13.76
CA VAL A 67 9.39 5.40 12.60
C VAL A 67 10.79 5.95 12.96
N GLY A 68 11.77 5.68 12.08
CA GLY A 68 13.08 6.32 12.11
C GLY A 68 13.10 7.63 11.33
N TRP A 69 14.32 8.13 11.03
CA TRP A 69 14.53 9.32 10.18
C TRP A 69 14.51 8.96 8.69
N ASP A 70 13.35 8.48 8.20
CA ASP A 70 13.19 8.04 6.82
C ASP A 70 11.78 8.34 6.31
N SER A 71 11.69 9.23 5.34
CA SER A 71 10.42 9.69 4.74
C SER A 71 9.75 8.65 3.84
N HIS A 72 10.36 7.48 3.57
CA HIS A 72 9.76 6.41 2.77
C HIS A 72 8.79 5.54 3.58
N ASN A 73 8.74 5.71 4.91
CA ASN A 73 7.92 4.89 5.81
C ASN A 73 6.45 5.29 5.75
N THR A 74 5.78 4.89 4.68
CA THR A 74 4.36 5.15 4.45
C THR A 74 3.48 4.23 5.28
N ILE A 75 2.23 4.67 5.53
CA ILE A 75 1.19 3.89 6.20
C ILE A 75 0.09 3.60 5.18
N GLN A 76 -0.36 2.36 5.13
CA GLN A 76 -1.45 1.90 4.27
C GLN A 76 -2.51 1.19 5.11
N LEU A 77 -3.77 1.54 4.89
CA LEU A 77 -4.93 0.93 5.52
C LEU A 77 -5.84 0.33 4.46
N PHE A 78 -6.37 -0.85 4.73
CA PHE A 78 -7.38 -1.48 3.88
C PHE A 78 -8.36 -2.28 4.76
N CYS A 79 -9.66 -2.16 4.49
CA CYS A 79 -10.68 -3.00 5.11
C CYS A 79 -11.11 -4.07 4.13
N ASP A 80 -10.96 -5.33 4.48
CA ASP A 80 -11.39 -6.45 3.64
C ASP A 80 -12.91 -6.60 3.59
N SER A 81 -13.40 -7.50 2.76
CA SER A 81 -14.84 -7.75 2.58
C SER A 81 -15.53 -8.32 3.81
N THR A 82 -14.79 -8.79 4.80
CA THR A 82 -15.34 -9.26 6.09
C THR A 82 -15.41 -8.15 7.15
N GLY A 83 -14.84 -6.98 6.89
CA GLY A 83 -14.75 -5.87 7.84
C GLY A 83 -13.51 -5.91 8.73
N CYS A 84 -12.53 -6.77 8.44
CA CYS A 84 -11.23 -6.76 9.12
C CYS A 84 -10.30 -5.73 8.49
N LEU A 85 -9.66 -4.91 9.33
CA LEU A 85 -8.66 -3.93 8.91
C LEU A 85 -7.31 -4.59 8.74
N HIS A 86 -6.60 -4.21 7.68
CA HIS A 86 -5.22 -4.55 7.38
C HIS A 86 -4.37 -3.28 7.38
N ILE A 87 -3.19 -3.35 7.98
CA ILE A 87 -2.26 -2.23 8.11
C ILE A 87 -0.88 -2.68 7.66
N ALA A 88 -0.28 -1.94 6.73
CA ALA A 88 1.11 -2.10 6.32
C ALA A 88 1.83 -0.76 6.49
N ALA A 89 2.97 -0.75 7.20
CA ALA A 89 3.64 0.51 7.50
C ALA A 89 5.13 0.30 7.80
N ASN A 90 5.87 1.43 7.85
CA ASN A 90 7.24 1.51 8.36
C ASN A 90 8.23 0.56 7.66
N MET A 91 8.13 0.44 6.33
CA MET A 91 8.99 -0.45 5.53
C MET A 91 9.79 0.33 4.50
N HIS A 92 11.11 0.29 4.62
CA HIS A 92 12.06 0.75 3.60
C HIS A 92 13.27 -0.19 3.57
N ALA A 93 13.29 -1.11 2.61
CA ALA A 93 14.20 -2.24 2.52
C ALA A 93 14.31 -3.03 3.85
N ALA A 94 13.17 -3.14 4.54
CA ALA A 94 13.03 -3.73 5.86
C ALA A 94 12.11 -4.98 5.81
N PRO A 95 12.20 -5.87 6.81
CA PRO A 95 11.24 -6.97 6.93
C PRO A 95 9.80 -6.49 6.96
N LEU A 96 8.89 -7.36 6.54
CA LEU A 96 7.45 -7.10 6.52
C LEU A 96 6.96 -6.60 7.89
N ILE A 97 6.28 -5.45 7.90
CA ILE A 97 5.57 -4.92 9.07
C ILE A 97 4.11 -4.82 8.70
N TYR A 98 3.33 -5.77 9.22
CA TYR A 98 1.95 -5.96 8.85
C TYR A 98 1.10 -6.32 10.06
N PHE A 99 -0.08 -5.70 10.16
CA PHE A 99 -1.06 -5.98 11.22
C PHE A 99 -2.41 -6.25 10.58
N GLN A 100 -3.21 -7.12 11.24
CA GLN A 100 -4.54 -7.50 10.78
C GLN A 100 -5.48 -7.67 11.96
N MET A 101 -6.71 -7.21 11.82
CA MET A 101 -7.78 -7.55 12.76
C MET A 101 -8.13 -9.03 12.64
N THR A 102 -8.32 -9.68 13.79
CA THR A 102 -8.82 -11.07 13.86
C THR A 102 -10.34 -11.15 13.96
N ARG A 103 -11.00 -10.06 14.34
CA ARG A 103 -12.47 -9.93 14.38
C ARG A 103 -12.91 -8.70 13.57
N PRO A 104 -14.01 -8.80 12.79
CA PRO A 104 -14.55 -7.67 12.03
C PRO A 104 -14.84 -6.46 12.92
N HIS A 105 -14.46 -5.28 12.45
CA HIS A 105 -14.75 -3.97 13.06
C HIS A 105 -14.26 -3.80 14.51
N ASP A 106 -13.35 -4.66 14.97
CA ASP A 106 -12.84 -4.70 16.34
C ASP A 106 -11.34 -4.38 16.37
N PRO A 107 -10.95 -3.11 16.59
CA PRO A 107 -9.55 -2.69 16.65
C PRO A 107 -8.73 -3.35 17.76
N ASP A 108 -9.36 -3.76 18.86
CA ASP A 108 -8.67 -4.50 19.94
C ASP A 108 -8.24 -5.91 19.52
N SER A 109 -8.75 -6.38 18.39
CA SER A 109 -8.35 -7.67 17.81
C SER A 109 -7.14 -7.60 16.86
N LEU A 110 -6.50 -6.43 16.74
CA LEU A 110 -5.30 -6.28 15.91
C LEU A 110 -4.16 -7.16 16.42
N VAL A 111 -3.56 -7.90 15.49
CA VAL A 111 -2.36 -8.70 15.75
C VAL A 111 -1.32 -8.42 14.68
N ARG A 112 -0.04 -8.51 15.05
CA ARG A 112 1.05 -8.51 14.09
C ARG A 112 1.10 -9.83 13.35
N VAL A 113 1.16 -9.78 12.02
CA VAL A 113 1.28 -10.95 11.14
C VAL A 113 2.74 -11.03 10.68
N PRO A 114 3.48 -12.08 11.09
CA PRO A 114 4.93 -12.12 10.83
C PRO A 114 5.27 -12.43 9.37
N SER A 115 4.35 -13.03 8.64
CA SER A 115 4.55 -13.43 7.24
C SER A 115 3.19 -13.59 6.53
N LEU A 116 3.14 -13.26 5.25
CA LEU A 116 1.96 -13.44 4.40
C LEU A 116 2.07 -14.72 3.57
N VAL A 117 3.09 -14.79 2.70
CA VAL A 117 3.35 -15.94 1.80
C VAL A 117 4.61 -16.70 2.18
N GLY A 118 5.53 -16.06 2.91
CA GLY A 118 6.70 -16.68 3.50
C GLY A 118 7.98 -16.58 2.66
N ASN A 119 7.97 -15.83 1.57
CA ASN A 119 9.17 -15.53 0.81
C ASN A 119 9.13 -14.09 0.25
N CYS A 120 10.28 -13.52 -0.07
CA CYS A 120 10.43 -12.14 -0.56
C CYS A 120 9.78 -11.10 0.38
N GLU A 121 9.87 -11.32 1.71
CA GLU A 121 9.27 -10.47 2.74
C GLU A 121 10.32 -9.83 3.67
N GLU A 122 11.62 -10.07 3.43
CA GLU A 122 12.71 -9.62 4.28
C GLU A 122 13.18 -8.20 3.96
N ARG A 123 12.86 -7.69 2.75
CA ARG A 123 13.32 -6.38 2.25
C ARG A 123 12.21 -5.64 1.50
N CYS A 124 11.10 -5.37 2.20
CA CYS A 124 9.93 -4.69 1.64
C CYS A 124 10.10 -3.17 1.62
N THR A 125 9.55 -2.53 0.59
CA THR A 125 9.45 -1.06 0.48
C THR A 125 8.19 -0.69 -0.29
N TYR A 126 7.61 0.49 -0.01
CA TYR A 126 6.44 1.04 -0.72
C TYR A 126 5.22 0.11 -0.72
N PRO A 127 4.80 -0.40 0.45
CA PRO A 127 3.61 -1.24 0.51
C PRO A 127 2.39 -0.48 0.00
N ARG A 128 1.53 -1.17 -0.76
CA ARG A 128 0.26 -0.61 -1.23
C ARG A 128 -0.83 -1.68 -1.26
N PHE A 129 -2.04 -1.26 -0.92
CA PHE A 129 -3.25 -2.05 -1.16
C PHE A 129 -4.00 -1.51 -2.38
N LEU A 130 -4.64 -2.40 -3.10
CA LEU A 130 -5.61 -2.06 -4.14
C LEU A 130 -6.70 -3.14 -4.21
N THR A 131 -7.82 -2.79 -4.81
CA THR A 131 -8.90 -3.73 -5.11
C THR A 131 -8.69 -4.27 -6.51
N GLY A 132 -8.58 -5.59 -6.65
CA GLY A 132 -8.50 -6.27 -7.95
C GLY A 132 -9.81 -6.16 -8.74
N ALA A 133 -9.78 -6.52 -10.01
CA ALA A 133 -10.97 -6.50 -10.87
C ALA A 133 -12.10 -7.41 -10.38
N ASP A 134 -11.76 -8.46 -9.67
CA ASP A 134 -12.67 -9.43 -9.04
C ASP A 134 -13.11 -9.03 -7.62
N GLY A 135 -12.73 -7.83 -7.16
CA GLY A 135 -13.04 -7.30 -5.84
C GLY A 135 -12.15 -7.79 -4.70
N ARG A 136 -11.21 -8.71 -4.97
CA ARG A 136 -10.27 -9.18 -3.95
C ARG A 136 -9.26 -8.12 -3.58
N MET A 137 -8.78 -8.17 -2.34
CA MET A 137 -7.70 -7.33 -1.86
C MET A 137 -6.37 -7.80 -2.43
N ILE A 138 -5.64 -6.89 -3.06
CA ILE A 138 -4.29 -7.07 -3.55
C ILE A 138 -3.34 -6.25 -2.68
N PHE A 139 -2.20 -6.83 -2.34
CA PHE A 139 -1.13 -6.17 -1.62
C PHE A 139 0.17 -6.31 -2.39
N HIS A 140 0.78 -5.20 -2.74
CA HIS A 140 2.02 -5.21 -3.48
C HIS A 140 3.08 -4.33 -2.83
N TYR A 141 4.33 -4.64 -3.09
CA TYR A 141 5.49 -3.93 -2.58
C TYR A 141 6.73 -4.23 -3.43
N ARG A 142 7.69 -3.32 -3.39
CA ARG A 142 9.02 -3.62 -3.89
C ARG A 142 9.74 -4.55 -2.92
N TYR A 143 10.29 -5.63 -3.43
CA TYR A 143 11.26 -6.48 -2.75
C TYR A 143 12.67 -6.15 -3.23
N GLY A 144 13.60 -5.88 -2.30
CA GLY A 144 14.97 -5.49 -2.62
C GLY A 144 15.25 -4.00 -2.44
N GLY A 145 16.18 -3.46 -3.21
CA GLY A 145 16.67 -2.08 -3.12
C GLY A 145 16.61 -1.32 -4.44
N SER A 146 17.16 -0.11 -4.45
CA SER A 146 17.12 0.78 -5.63
C SER A 146 17.83 0.22 -6.85
N GLY A 147 18.93 -0.53 -6.67
CA GLY A 147 19.69 -1.16 -7.77
C GLY A 147 19.40 -2.64 -7.95
N CYS A 148 18.42 -3.23 -7.23
CA CYS A 148 18.14 -4.67 -7.29
C CYS A 148 16.71 -4.95 -6.80
N GLY A 149 15.70 -4.29 -7.39
CA GLY A 149 14.31 -4.38 -6.92
C GLY A 149 13.42 -5.17 -7.85
N ASN A 150 12.49 -5.90 -7.24
CA ASN A 150 11.44 -6.66 -7.92
C ASN A 150 10.07 -6.27 -7.32
N GLU A 151 9.05 -6.13 -8.16
CA GLU A 151 7.71 -5.80 -7.68
C GLU A 151 6.87 -7.04 -7.47
N ILE A 152 6.45 -7.26 -6.22
CA ILE A 152 5.76 -8.46 -5.75
C ILE A 152 4.27 -8.15 -5.54
N TYR A 153 3.41 -9.03 -6.04
CA TYR A 153 1.96 -8.92 -5.90
C TYR A 153 1.39 -10.13 -5.17
N ASN A 154 0.63 -9.87 -4.11
CA ASN A 154 -0.08 -10.87 -3.33
C ASN A 154 -1.58 -10.64 -3.42
N VAL A 155 -2.38 -11.69 -3.32
CA VAL A 155 -3.83 -11.65 -3.24
C VAL A 155 -4.32 -12.29 -1.96
N TYR A 156 -5.31 -11.67 -1.33
CA TYR A 156 -5.93 -12.14 -0.11
C TYR A 156 -7.27 -12.83 -0.38
N ASP A 157 -7.41 -14.02 0.16
CA ASP A 157 -8.70 -14.71 0.27
C ASP A 157 -9.30 -14.43 1.66
N ALA A 158 -10.33 -13.60 1.70
CA ALA A 158 -10.97 -13.19 2.95
C ALA A 158 -11.77 -14.33 3.60
N GLN A 159 -12.18 -15.35 2.87
CA GLN A 159 -12.93 -16.50 3.42
C GLN A 159 -12.00 -17.45 4.17
N THR A 160 -10.86 -17.78 3.57
CA THR A 160 -9.85 -18.66 4.19
C THR A 160 -8.84 -17.87 5.03
N ARG A 161 -8.83 -16.53 4.92
CA ARG A 161 -7.91 -15.60 5.59
C ARG A 161 -6.45 -15.90 5.26
N ARG A 162 -6.19 -16.23 3.99
CA ARG A 162 -4.86 -16.61 3.52
C ARG A 162 -4.39 -15.71 2.38
N TRP A 163 -3.10 -15.46 2.40
CA TRP A 163 -2.38 -14.81 1.31
C TRP A 163 -1.81 -15.85 0.35
N SER A 164 -1.79 -15.51 -0.92
CA SER A 164 -1.05 -16.23 -1.96
C SER A 164 -0.42 -15.24 -2.94
N ARG A 165 0.53 -15.68 -3.76
CA ARG A 165 1.02 -14.87 -4.85
C ARG A 165 -0.11 -14.65 -5.88
N LEU A 166 -0.28 -13.39 -6.32
CA LEU A 166 -1.15 -13.09 -7.45
C LEU A 166 -0.49 -13.48 -8.77
N LEU A 167 0.82 -13.28 -8.87
CA LEU A 167 1.64 -13.60 -10.03
C LEU A 167 2.69 -14.64 -9.62
N ASP A 168 2.95 -15.64 -10.48
CA ASP A 168 3.95 -16.69 -10.24
C ASP A 168 5.39 -16.13 -10.19
N GLN A 169 5.59 -14.93 -10.76
CA GLN A 169 6.85 -14.21 -10.81
C GLN A 169 6.60 -12.71 -10.54
N PRO A 170 7.64 -11.92 -10.26
CA PRO A 170 7.48 -10.47 -10.07
C PRO A 170 6.82 -9.80 -11.28
N LEU A 171 6.04 -8.74 -11.06
CA LEU A 171 5.53 -7.93 -12.18
C LEU A 171 6.67 -7.29 -12.95
N THR A 172 7.62 -6.67 -12.24
CA THR A 172 8.88 -6.19 -12.82
C THR A 172 10.05 -6.84 -12.12
N ALA A 173 11.12 -7.10 -12.85
CA ALA A 173 12.37 -7.62 -12.32
C ALA A 173 13.54 -6.75 -12.77
N GLY A 174 14.29 -6.24 -11.81
CA GLY A 174 15.48 -5.42 -12.06
C GLY A 174 16.73 -6.23 -12.42
N ASN A 175 16.66 -7.57 -12.37
CA ASN A 175 17.77 -8.49 -12.72
C ASN A 175 19.06 -8.16 -11.96
N ASP A 176 18.94 -7.78 -10.67
CA ASP A 176 20.03 -7.36 -9.79
C ASP A 176 20.88 -6.18 -10.30
N ARG A 177 20.35 -5.41 -11.26
CA ARG A 177 21.01 -4.28 -11.89
C ARG A 177 20.28 -2.96 -11.66
N MET A 178 18.97 -3.02 -11.45
CA MET A 178 18.11 -1.83 -11.37
C MET A 178 16.81 -2.10 -10.61
N ASN A 179 15.97 -1.08 -10.50
CA ASN A 179 14.62 -1.19 -9.96
C ASN A 179 13.64 -0.34 -10.76
N ALA A 180 12.42 -0.81 -10.93
CA ALA A 180 11.31 -0.03 -11.44
C ALA A 180 10.72 0.86 -10.33
N TYR A 181 10.55 2.16 -10.61
CA TYR A 181 9.89 3.12 -9.72
C TYR A 181 8.53 3.49 -10.29
N PHE A 182 7.47 3.09 -9.61
CA PHE A 182 6.11 3.09 -10.12
C PHE A 182 5.28 4.31 -9.78
N PHE A 183 4.41 4.65 -10.73
CA PHE A 183 3.15 5.34 -10.52
C PHE A 183 1.99 4.38 -10.90
N GLY A 184 1.18 4.02 -9.93
CA GLY A 184 0.10 3.04 -10.12
C GLY A 184 0.43 1.67 -9.47
N PRO A 185 -0.31 0.60 -9.85
CA PRO A 185 -1.45 0.60 -10.78
C PRO A 185 -2.63 1.45 -10.30
N VAL A 186 -3.27 2.17 -11.23
CA VAL A 186 -4.46 2.97 -10.96
C VAL A 186 -5.58 2.51 -11.87
N ALA A 187 -6.77 2.22 -11.30
CA ALA A 187 -7.95 1.88 -12.08
C ALA A 187 -8.42 3.09 -12.89
N GLY A 188 -8.53 2.92 -14.20
CA GLY A 188 -9.04 3.91 -15.14
C GLY A 188 -10.55 3.75 -15.41
N PRO A 189 -11.20 4.79 -15.96
CA PRO A 189 -12.61 4.73 -16.32
C PRO A 189 -12.89 3.79 -17.53
N ASP A 190 -11.85 3.37 -18.23
CA ASP A 190 -11.89 2.44 -19.37
C ASP A 190 -11.84 0.96 -18.95
N GLY A 191 -11.81 0.70 -17.63
CA GLY A 191 -11.78 -0.64 -17.07
C GLY A 191 -10.39 -1.29 -17.09
N PHE A 192 -9.34 -0.50 -17.30
CA PHE A 192 -7.97 -0.95 -17.13
C PHE A 192 -7.35 -0.42 -15.84
N PHE A 193 -6.40 -1.16 -15.33
CA PHE A 193 -5.38 -0.68 -14.41
C PHE A 193 -4.21 -0.16 -15.22
N HIS A 194 -3.84 1.10 -15.01
CA HIS A 194 -2.75 1.76 -15.71
C HIS A 194 -1.52 1.82 -14.81
N LEU A 195 -0.37 1.48 -15.34
CA LEU A 195 0.90 1.47 -14.67
C LEU A 195 1.93 2.22 -15.51
N ALA A 196 2.63 3.16 -14.90
CA ALA A 196 3.81 3.80 -15.48
C ALA A 196 4.99 3.67 -14.53
N TRP A 197 6.20 3.57 -15.06
CA TRP A 197 7.42 3.52 -14.25
C TRP A 197 8.62 4.07 -15.01
N VAL A 198 9.64 4.41 -14.25
CA VAL A 198 11.00 4.63 -14.74
C VAL A 198 11.91 3.55 -14.16
N TRP A 199 12.92 3.16 -14.89
CA TRP A 199 14.00 2.35 -14.36
C TRP A 199 15.01 3.24 -13.64
N ARG A 200 15.68 2.68 -12.63
CA ARG A 200 16.74 3.34 -11.88
C ARG A 200 17.83 2.33 -11.53
N ASP A 201 19.09 2.65 -11.87
CA ASP A 201 20.24 1.75 -11.72
C ASP A 201 20.79 1.70 -10.29
N SER A 202 20.60 2.77 -9.51
CA SER A 202 21.20 2.88 -8.17
C SER A 202 20.35 3.69 -7.20
N GLY A 203 20.86 3.99 -6.01
CA GLY A 203 20.23 4.93 -5.07
C GLY A 203 20.22 6.38 -5.55
N ASP A 204 21.02 6.74 -6.52
CA ASP A 204 21.04 8.09 -7.09
C ASP A 204 19.87 8.28 -8.07
N CYS A 205 19.02 9.27 -7.79
CA CYS A 205 17.86 9.59 -8.64
C CYS A 205 18.26 10.14 -10.03
N ALA A 206 19.49 10.60 -10.22
CA ALA A 206 20.02 10.97 -11.53
C ALA A 206 20.15 9.78 -12.50
N THR A 207 20.14 8.54 -11.97
CA THR A 207 20.17 7.31 -12.78
C THR A 207 18.76 6.84 -13.21
N ASN A 208 17.73 7.66 -13.09
CA ASN A 208 16.41 7.39 -13.66
C ASN A 208 16.45 7.47 -15.19
N HIS A 209 15.91 6.48 -15.86
CA HIS A 209 15.82 6.42 -17.32
C HIS A 209 14.56 5.66 -17.78
N ASP A 210 14.26 5.71 -19.07
CA ASP A 210 13.20 4.95 -19.76
C ASP A 210 11.82 5.00 -19.07
N LEU A 211 11.02 6.00 -19.44
CA LEU A 211 9.63 6.06 -19.04
C LEU A 211 8.84 4.96 -19.74
N CYS A 212 8.36 4.01 -18.98
CA CYS A 212 7.62 2.84 -19.42
C CYS A 212 6.14 2.92 -19.05
N TYR A 213 5.32 2.15 -19.78
CA TYR A 213 3.90 2.04 -19.55
C TYR A 213 3.38 0.63 -19.84
N ALA A 214 2.46 0.17 -19.00
CA ALA A 214 1.67 -1.03 -19.23
C ALA A 214 0.25 -0.83 -18.67
N ARG A 215 -0.70 -1.64 -19.16
CA ARG A 215 -2.06 -1.68 -18.62
C ARG A 215 -2.54 -3.12 -18.50
N SER A 216 -3.52 -3.35 -17.63
CA SER A 216 -4.12 -4.67 -17.40
C SER A 216 -5.58 -4.52 -17.02
N ARG A 217 -6.43 -5.48 -17.42
CA ARG A 217 -7.82 -5.55 -16.94
C ARG A 217 -7.99 -6.34 -15.66
N ASP A 218 -7.03 -7.18 -15.31
CA ASP A 218 -7.15 -8.17 -14.23
C ASP A 218 -5.92 -8.24 -13.31
N LEU A 219 -4.89 -7.43 -13.57
CA LEU A 219 -3.59 -7.45 -12.90
C LEU A 219 -2.77 -8.74 -13.15
N LEU A 220 -3.28 -9.66 -13.97
CA LEU A 220 -2.63 -10.91 -14.34
C LEU A 220 -2.03 -10.84 -15.76
N HIS A 221 -2.75 -10.21 -16.67
CA HIS A 221 -2.39 -10.11 -18.08
C HIS A 221 -2.11 -8.65 -18.42
N TRP A 222 -0.88 -8.36 -18.76
CA TRP A 222 -0.41 -7.01 -19.05
C TRP A 222 -0.19 -6.80 -20.54
N GLU A 223 -0.50 -5.62 -21.03
CA GLU A 223 -0.31 -5.21 -22.42
C GLU A 223 0.30 -3.79 -22.49
N ASN A 224 0.97 -3.49 -23.61
CA ASN A 224 1.43 -2.13 -23.90
C ASN A 224 0.27 -1.23 -24.37
N ALA A 225 0.58 0.04 -24.69
CA ALA A 225 -0.42 1.01 -25.16
C ALA A 225 -1.13 0.60 -26.47
N GLU A 226 -0.50 -0.23 -27.31
CA GLU A 226 -1.05 -0.74 -28.55
C GLU A 226 -1.91 -2.02 -28.36
N GLY A 227 -2.01 -2.52 -27.14
CA GLY A 227 -2.75 -3.76 -26.82
C GLY A 227 -1.96 -5.04 -27.10
N ARG A 228 -0.64 -4.97 -27.30
CA ARG A 228 0.20 -6.16 -27.42
C ARG A 228 0.50 -6.72 -26.03
N ARG A 229 0.29 -8.02 -25.87
CA ARG A 229 0.57 -8.73 -24.62
C ARG A 229 2.07 -8.67 -24.29
N LEU A 230 2.34 -8.38 -23.03
CA LEU A 230 3.68 -8.37 -22.45
C LEU A 230 3.93 -9.67 -21.69
N ALA A 231 5.14 -10.22 -21.82
CA ALA A 231 5.59 -11.33 -21.00
C ALA A 231 6.04 -10.82 -19.63
N LEU A 232 5.78 -11.59 -18.58
CA LEU A 232 6.26 -11.29 -17.23
C LEU A 232 7.52 -12.13 -16.92
N PRO A 233 8.44 -11.63 -16.08
CA PRO A 233 8.44 -10.28 -15.53
C PRO A 233 8.74 -9.23 -16.61
N LEU A 234 8.24 -8.01 -16.43
CA LEU A 234 8.66 -6.87 -17.24
C LEU A 234 10.12 -6.54 -16.87
N THR A 235 10.98 -6.46 -17.85
CA THR A 235 12.41 -6.13 -17.71
C THR A 235 12.76 -4.96 -18.62
N ILE A 236 13.98 -4.45 -18.49
CA ILE A 236 14.49 -3.42 -19.39
C ILE A 236 14.86 -4.00 -20.78
N ASP A 237 15.15 -5.28 -20.85
CA ASP A 237 15.59 -6.00 -22.07
C ASP A 237 14.41 -6.45 -22.93
#